data_cf884b1484e517056cfe085b1359b1e6
#
_entry.id   cf884b1484e517056cfe085b1359b1e6
#
_cell.length_a   1.000
_cell.length_b   1.000
_cell.length_c   1.000
_cell.angle_alpha   90.00
_cell.angle_beta   90.00
_cell.angle_gamma   90.00
#
_symmetry.space_group_name_H-M   'P 1'
#
loop_
_entity.id
_entity.type
_entity.pdbx_description
1 polymer ?
#
loop_
_entity_poly.entity_id
_entity_poly.type
_entity_poly.pdbx_seq_one_letter_code
_entity_poly.pdbx_strand_id
1 'polypeptide(L)'
;YLVGAGELIDLGYSVPVSGRHARANLDMTGVLSENARKALRATIDLRHGCKGAKGSENETVLVCGDDVVNKTLPTILCDEDDVEGTHGAAIGSVSPEQLAYLADRGLTQAEAEALFSRAIVDDAANTLPGQAPAAVIDWAAGALGPEVSAEISDALALGSHEDDESISPKEA
;
A
#
# COMPACT_ATOMS: atom_id res chain seq x y z
N TYR A 1 6.72 -0.98 2.02
CA TYR A 1 7.60 -0.67 3.16
C TYR A 1 6.78 -0.33 4.39
N LEU A 2 7.28 -0.77 5.55
CA LEU A 2 6.80 -0.33 6.87
C LEU A 2 7.94 0.40 7.56
N VAL A 3 7.69 1.61 8.06
CA VAL A 3 8.68 2.42 8.77
C VAL A 3 8.15 2.67 10.18
N GLY A 4 8.79 2.03 11.15
CA GLY A 4 8.42 2.09 12.55
C GLY A 4 8.64 3.47 13.18
N ALA A 5 8.14 3.62 14.40
CA ALA A 5 8.25 4.89 15.13
C ALA A 5 9.71 5.33 15.30
N GLY A 6 10.02 6.53 14.87
CA GLY A 6 11.38 7.12 14.93
C GLY A 6 12.41 6.54 13.95
N GLU A 7 12.01 5.59 13.11
CA GLU A 7 12.90 4.99 12.10
C GLU A 7 13.09 5.89 10.88
N LEU A 8 14.18 5.66 10.16
CA LEU A 8 14.49 6.33 8.91
C LEU A 8 14.73 5.28 7.82
N ILE A 9 14.04 5.45 6.67
CA ILE A 9 14.31 4.67 5.48
C ILE A 9 14.65 5.61 4.30
N ASP A 10 15.63 5.22 3.50
CA ASP A 10 16.01 5.88 2.25
C ASP A 10 16.01 4.84 1.12
N LEU A 11 15.07 4.98 0.18
CA LEU A 11 14.86 4.05 -0.93
C LEU A 11 15.19 4.71 -2.26
N GLY A 12 15.91 3.99 -3.11
CA GLY A 12 16.24 4.42 -4.47
C GLY A 12 15.96 3.32 -5.47
N TYR A 13 15.06 3.57 -6.44
CA TYR A 13 14.76 2.67 -7.54
C TYR A 13 15.08 3.34 -8.87
N SER A 14 15.62 2.57 -9.82
CA SER A 14 15.83 3.03 -11.18
C SER A 14 15.50 1.90 -12.15
N VAL A 15 14.60 2.19 -13.08
CA VAL A 15 14.14 1.24 -14.10
C VAL A 15 14.48 1.78 -15.49
N PRO A 16 15.62 1.36 -16.08
CA PRO A 16 15.93 1.71 -17.45
C PRO A 16 15.08 0.90 -18.43
N VAL A 17 14.42 1.59 -19.36
CA VAL A 17 13.55 1.03 -20.38
C VAL A 17 14.18 1.27 -21.76
N SER A 18 14.59 0.20 -22.44
CA SER A 18 15.21 0.26 -23.77
C SER A 18 14.46 -0.53 -24.84
N GLY A 19 13.43 -1.30 -24.45
CA GLY A 19 12.64 -2.11 -25.37
C GLY A 19 11.49 -1.33 -26.02
N ARG A 20 11.25 -1.55 -27.32
CA ARG A 20 10.07 -1.00 -28.00
C ARG A 20 8.79 -1.57 -27.42
N HIS A 21 7.77 -0.73 -27.21
CA HIS A 21 6.48 -1.09 -26.60
C HIS A 21 6.59 -1.75 -25.22
N ALA A 22 7.73 -1.58 -24.55
CA ALA A 22 7.92 -2.07 -23.19
C ALA A 22 7.00 -1.35 -22.20
N ARG A 23 6.72 -2.02 -21.08
CA ARG A 23 5.96 -1.45 -19.97
C ARG A 23 6.78 -1.57 -18.69
N ALA A 24 6.83 -0.48 -17.94
CA ALA A 24 7.47 -0.42 -16.63
C ALA A 24 6.49 0.19 -15.64
N ASN A 25 6.14 -0.58 -14.62
CA ASN A 25 5.29 -0.10 -13.53
C ASN A 25 6.07 -0.20 -12.22
N LEU A 26 6.10 0.89 -11.47
CA LEU A 26 6.58 0.95 -10.10
C LEU A 26 5.38 1.26 -9.20
N ASP A 27 4.89 0.24 -8.50
CA ASP A 27 3.81 0.39 -7.53
C ASP A 27 4.42 0.22 -6.13
N MET A 28 4.36 1.29 -5.34
CA MET A 28 5.01 1.39 -4.04
C MET A 28 3.95 1.64 -2.98
N THR A 29 3.91 0.79 -1.98
CA THR A 29 2.96 0.89 -0.88
C THR A 29 3.68 0.94 0.45
N GLY A 30 3.26 1.83 1.34
CA GLY A 30 3.92 2.01 2.62
C GLY A 30 3.06 2.50 3.77
N VAL A 31 3.54 2.22 4.96
CA VAL A 31 3.01 2.73 6.22
C VAL A 31 4.14 3.44 6.97
N LEU A 32 3.86 4.64 7.46
CA LEU A 32 4.78 5.45 8.25
C LEU A 32 4.17 5.68 9.64
N SER A 33 4.86 5.21 10.67
CA SER A 33 4.45 5.39 12.06
C SER A 33 4.95 6.73 12.62
N GLU A 34 4.58 7.03 13.85
CA GLU A 34 4.94 8.28 14.54
C GLU A 34 6.44 8.61 14.47
N ASN A 35 6.80 9.84 14.15
CA ASN A 35 8.17 10.33 13.97
C ASN A 35 8.98 9.59 12.88
N ALA A 36 8.36 8.74 12.06
CA ALA A 36 9.04 8.05 10.97
C ALA A 36 9.55 9.03 9.91
N ARG A 37 10.67 8.68 9.30
CA ARG A 37 11.29 9.48 8.23
C ARG A 37 11.51 8.61 7.01
N LYS A 38 10.95 9.01 5.86
CA LYS A 38 11.12 8.30 4.60
C LYS A 38 11.60 9.27 3.52
N ALA A 39 12.59 8.83 2.75
CA ALA A 39 12.95 9.40 1.47
C ALA A 39 12.84 8.31 0.39
N LEU A 40 12.08 8.58 -0.67
CA LEU A 40 11.95 7.69 -1.82
C LEU A 40 12.34 8.46 -3.08
N ARG A 41 13.24 7.89 -3.85
CA ARG A 41 13.59 8.33 -5.20
C ARG A 41 13.27 7.19 -6.16
N ALA A 42 12.29 7.40 -7.02
CA ALA A 42 11.91 6.44 -8.05
C ALA A 42 12.20 7.08 -9.42
N THR A 43 12.81 6.33 -10.31
CA THR A 43 13.16 6.82 -11.64
C THR A 43 12.80 5.78 -12.68
N ILE A 44 11.98 6.16 -13.66
CA ILE A 44 11.81 5.43 -14.90
C ILE A 44 12.58 6.19 -16.00
N ASP A 45 13.52 5.51 -16.64
CA ASP A 45 14.40 6.08 -17.68
C ASP A 45 14.01 5.50 -19.04
N LEU A 46 13.15 6.23 -19.78
CA LEU A 46 12.67 5.87 -21.11
C LEU A 46 13.73 6.29 -22.16
N ARG A 47 14.62 5.35 -22.45
CA ARG A 47 15.82 5.59 -23.26
C ARG A 47 15.52 5.67 -24.74
N HIS A 48 16.39 6.34 -25.47
CA HIS A 48 16.35 6.38 -26.94
C HIS A 48 16.21 4.97 -27.56
N GLY A 49 15.29 4.84 -28.51
CA GLY A 49 14.93 3.57 -29.15
C GLY A 49 13.79 2.79 -28.49
N CYS A 50 13.26 3.21 -27.34
CA CYS A 50 12.14 2.55 -26.66
C CYS A 50 10.76 2.97 -27.20
N LYS A 51 10.66 3.33 -28.47
CA LYS A 51 9.42 3.78 -29.09
C LYS A 51 8.18 2.97 -28.70
N GLY A 52 7.09 3.66 -28.33
CA GLY A 52 5.84 3.07 -27.88
C GLY A 52 5.88 2.51 -26.45
N ALA A 53 6.97 2.74 -25.70
CA ALA A 53 7.07 2.30 -24.32
C ALA A 53 6.18 3.15 -23.38
N LYS A 54 5.77 2.54 -22.28
CA LYS A 54 4.99 3.19 -21.22
C LYS A 54 5.61 2.95 -19.86
N GLY A 55 5.67 4.01 -19.06
CA GLY A 55 6.13 3.98 -17.68
C GLY A 55 5.12 4.57 -16.74
N SER A 56 4.88 3.93 -15.58
CA SER A 56 4.07 4.51 -14.51
C SER A 56 4.71 4.30 -13.15
N GLU A 57 4.65 5.34 -12.31
CA GLU A 57 5.07 5.32 -10.92
C GLU A 57 3.88 5.67 -10.04
N ASN A 58 3.49 4.80 -9.13
CA ASN A 58 2.40 5.04 -8.19
C ASN A 58 2.90 4.80 -6.77
N GLU A 59 2.51 5.67 -5.85
CA GLU A 59 2.81 5.50 -4.44
C GLU A 59 1.54 5.64 -3.61
N THR A 60 1.29 4.69 -2.71
CA THR A 60 0.23 4.76 -1.70
C THR A 60 0.87 4.72 -0.32
N VAL A 61 0.61 5.75 0.51
CA VAL A 61 1.20 5.86 1.85
C VAL A 61 0.12 6.13 2.88
N LEU A 62 0.05 5.27 3.88
CA LEU A 62 -0.68 5.53 5.10
C LEU A 62 0.27 6.17 6.13
N VAL A 63 -0.12 7.31 6.66
CA VAL A 63 0.58 8.02 7.72
C VAL A 63 -0.18 7.81 9.03
N CYS A 64 0.49 7.18 10.00
CA CYS A 64 -0.01 6.92 11.35
C CYS A 64 0.81 7.72 12.36
N GLY A 65 0.16 8.62 13.05
CA GLY A 65 0.78 9.48 14.07
C GLY A 65 1.31 10.81 13.54
N ASP A 66 1.93 11.55 14.46
CA ASP A 66 2.39 12.92 14.24
C ASP A 66 3.88 12.97 13.84
N ASP A 67 4.37 14.14 13.41
CA ASP A 67 5.77 14.45 13.10
C ASP A 67 6.42 13.50 12.06
N VAL A 68 5.62 12.92 11.17
CA VAL A 68 6.09 12.06 10.07
C VAL A 68 6.71 12.92 8.96
N VAL A 69 7.88 12.52 8.48
CA VAL A 69 8.54 13.14 7.33
C VAL A 69 8.46 12.18 6.13
N ASN A 70 7.56 12.46 5.21
CA ASN A 70 7.42 11.72 3.97
C ASN A 70 7.94 12.55 2.78
N LYS A 71 9.01 12.09 2.15
CA LYS A 71 9.58 12.72 0.95
C LYS A 71 9.58 11.72 -0.20
N THR A 72 8.95 12.10 -1.31
CA THR A 72 8.91 11.31 -2.54
C THR A 72 9.36 12.18 -3.70
N LEU A 73 10.28 11.66 -4.49
CA LEU A 73 10.81 12.30 -5.70
C LEU A 73 10.65 11.34 -6.89
N PRO A 74 9.46 11.32 -7.51
CA PRO A 74 9.25 10.59 -8.75
C PRO A 74 9.98 11.29 -9.91
N THR A 75 10.62 10.52 -10.77
CA THR A 75 11.36 11.06 -11.91
C THR A 75 11.12 10.20 -13.15
N ILE A 76 10.63 10.81 -14.21
CA ILE A 76 10.52 10.14 -15.51
C ILE A 76 11.44 10.86 -16.48
N LEU A 77 12.48 10.14 -16.91
CA LEU A 77 13.40 10.62 -17.95
C LEU A 77 12.91 10.12 -19.30
N CYS A 78 12.72 11.02 -20.25
CA CYS A 78 12.24 10.70 -21.59
C CYS A 78 13.31 11.14 -22.62
N ASP A 79 13.99 10.16 -23.22
CA ASP A 79 14.94 10.35 -24.33
C ASP A 79 14.37 9.76 -25.64
N GLU A 80 13.05 9.63 -25.73
CA GLU A 80 12.31 9.16 -26.90
C GLU A 80 10.99 9.94 -26.99
N ASP A 81 10.60 10.36 -28.20
CA ASP A 81 9.41 11.19 -28.41
C ASP A 81 8.08 10.42 -28.32
N ASP A 82 8.07 9.16 -28.77
CA ASP A 82 6.88 8.32 -28.81
C ASP A 82 6.83 7.41 -27.57
N VAL A 83 6.66 8.00 -26.42
CA VAL A 83 6.53 7.31 -25.12
C VAL A 83 5.48 7.97 -24.25
N GLU A 84 5.02 7.23 -23.25
CA GLU A 84 4.05 7.68 -22.24
C GLU A 84 4.62 7.48 -20.86
N GLY A 85 4.68 8.54 -20.07
CA GLY A 85 5.12 8.51 -18.69
C GLY A 85 4.08 9.14 -17.77
N THR A 86 3.73 8.45 -16.68
CA THR A 86 2.78 8.94 -15.68
C THR A 86 3.30 8.67 -14.26
N HIS A 87 2.95 9.54 -13.33
CA HIS A 87 3.18 9.29 -11.92
C HIS A 87 1.97 9.76 -11.09
N GLY A 88 1.77 9.13 -9.94
CA GLY A 88 0.73 9.47 -8.99
C GLY A 88 1.14 9.15 -7.56
N ALA A 89 0.53 9.86 -6.61
CA ALA A 89 0.70 9.56 -5.19
C ALA A 89 -0.62 9.75 -4.44
N ALA A 90 -0.95 8.78 -3.59
CA ALA A 90 -2.02 8.84 -2.62
C ALA A 90 -1.39 8.79 -1.22
N ILE A 91 -1.40 9.91 -0.51
CA ILE A 91 -0.80 10.04 0.82
C ILE A 91 -1.90 10.51 1.75
N GLY A 92 -2.17 9.77 2.80
CA GLY A 92 -3.23 10.10 3.75
C GLY A 92 -3.07 9.43 5.10
N SER A 93 -3.92 9.84 6.02
CA SER A 93 -4.09 9.24 7.34
C SER A 93 -5.52 8.72 7.48
N VAL A 94 -5.79 7.92 8.51
CA VAL A 94 -7.16 7.53 8.86
C VAL A 94 -7.94 8.79 9.24
N SER A 95 -9.12 8.97 8.65
CA SER A 95 -9.89 10.18 8.91
C SER A 95 -10.46 10.22 10.34
N PRO A 96 -10.68 11.42 10.91
CA PRO A 96 -11.31 11.53 12.25
C PRO A 96 -12.67 10.83 12.33
N GLU A 97 -13.45 10.84 11.24
CA GLU A 97 -14.76 10.16 11.18
C GLU A 97 -14.59 8.63 11.22
N GLN A 98 -13.58 8.09 10.54
CA GLN A 98 -13.28 6.66 10.59
C GLN A 98 -12.78 6.25 11.98
N LEU A 99 -11.91 7.05 12.59
CA LEU A 99 -11.45 6.82 13.97
C LEU A 99 -12.61 6.86 14.96
N ALA A 100 -13.51 7.85 14.86
CA ALA A 100 -14.71 7.93 15.71
C ALA A 100 -15.63 6.71 15.53
N TYR A 101 -15.88 6.30 14.28
CA TYR A 101 -16.67 5.10 13.96
C TYR A 101 -16.10 3.82 14.60
N LEU A 102 -14.78 3.65 14.56
CA LEU A 102 -14.10 2.50 15.14
C LEU A 102 -14.06 2.59 16.70
N ALA A 103 -13.89 3.80 17.24
CA ALA A 103 -13.95 4.04 18.68
C ALA A 103 -15.33 3.69 19.27
N ASP A 104 -16.42 4.01 18.57
CA ASP A 104 -17.78 3.59 18.96
C ASP A 104 -17.98 2.07 18.99
N ARG A 105 -17.06 1.32 18.35
CA ARG A 105 -17.01 -0.14 18.35
C ARG A 105 -15.98 -0.72 19.33
N GLY A 106 -15.36 0.13 20.12
CA GLY A 106 -14.43 -0.24 21.18
C GLY A 106 -12.96 -0.32 20.77
N LEU A 107 -12.61 0.08 19.53
CA LEU A 107 -11.21 0.11 19.12
C LEU A 107 -10.54 1.40 19.62
N THR A 108 -9.32 1.28 20.08
CA THR A 108 -8.43 2.42 20.31
C THR A 108 -7.92 2.98 18.98
N GLN A 109 -7.37 4.20 18.99
CA GLN A 109 -6.76 4.77 17.80
C GLN A 109 -5.63 3.89 17.24
N ALA A 110 -4.77 3.33 18.12
CA ALA A 110 -3.67 2.47 17.72
C ALA A 110 -4.18 1.18 17.04
N GLU A 111 -5.24 0.55 17.55
CA GLU A 111 -5.87 -0.62 16.92
C GLU A 111 -6.49 -0.27 15.57
N ALA A 112 -7.12 0.90 15.46
CA ALA A 112 -7.68 1.38 14.21
C ALA A 112 -6.57 1.60 13.15
N GLU A 113 -5.49 2.28 13.50
CA GLU A 113 -4.35 2.52 12.60
C GLU A 113 -3.67 1.21 12.19
N ALA A 114 -3.57 0.24 13.10
CA ALA A 114 -3.04 -1.08 12.78
C ALA A 114 -3.95 -1.86 11.84
N LEU A 115 -5.27 -1.78 11.99
CA LEU A 115 -6.25 -2.36 11.07
C LEU A 115 -6.07 -1.82 9.64
N PHE A 116 -6.00 -0.50 9.48
CA PHE A 116 -5.77 0.12 8.17
C PHE A 116 -4.40 -0.22 7.61
N SER A 117 -3.36 -0.27 8.44
CA SER A 117 -2.01 -0.68 8.04
C SER A 117 -2.01 -2.10 7.50
N ARG A 118 -2.72 -3.01 8.16
CA ARG A 118 -2.88 -4.38 7.71
C ARG A 118 -3.60 -4.46 6.38
N ALA A 119 -4.73 -3.77 6.23
CA ALA A 119 -5.50 -3.78 4.99
C ALA A 119 -4.66 -3.31 3.79
N ILE A 120 -3.85 -2.26 3.95
CA ILE A 120 -2.95 -1.76 2.91
C ILE A 120 -1.86 -2.79 2.56
N VAL A 121 -1.30 -3.47 3.56
CA VAL A 121 -0.28 -4.51 3.31
C VAL A 121 -0.89 -5.72 2.61
N ASP A 122 -2.08 -6.15 3.02
CA ASP A 122 -2.78 -7.28 2.41
C ASP A 122 -3.17 -6.97 0.95
N ASP A 123 -3.64 -5.75 0.67
CA ASP A 123 -3.92 -5.31 -0.70
C ASP A 123 -2.66 -5.33 -1.57
N ALA A 124 -1.57 -4.75 -1.09
CA ALA A 124 -0.28 -4.78 -1.78
C ALA A 124 0.25 -6.21 -1.98
N ALA A 125 0.14 -7.07 -0.96
CA ALA A 125 0.57 -8.45 -1.04
C ALA A 125 -0.19 -9.24 -2.11
N ASN A 126 -1.49 -9.02 -2.24
CA ASN A 126 -2.34 -9.70 -3.22
C ASN A 126 -1.97 -9.38 -4.68
N THR A 127 -1.19 -8.34 -4.93
CA THR A 127 -0.67 -8.03 -6.28
C THR A 127 0.56 -8.86 -6.65
N LEU A 128 1.18 -9.53 -5.67
CA LEU A 128 2.43 -10.28 -5.87
C LEU A 128 2.18 -11.71 -6.38
N PRO A 129 3.08 -12.25 -7.22
CA PRO A 129 2.93 -13.60 -7.77
C PRO A 129 3.34 -14.70 -6.79
N GLY A 130 2.77 -15.89 -6.97
CA GLY A 130 3.21 -17.13 -6.33
C GLY A 130 2.99 -17.16 -4.82
N GLN A 131 4.03 -17.48 -4.05
CA GLN A 131 4.01 -17.55 -2.58
C GLN A 131 4.44 -16.25 -1.89
N ALA A 132 4.81 -15.22 -2.65
CA ALA A 132 5.24 -13.95 -2.11
C ALA A 132 4.18 -13.25 -1.23
N PRO A 133 2.86 -13.33 -1.54
CA PRO A 133 1.83 -12.77 -0.66
C PRO A 133 1.92 -13.27 0.78
N ALA A 134 1.99 -14.58 0.99
CA ALA A 134 2.06 -15.17 2.33
C ALA A 134 3.30 -14.69 3.10
N ALA A 135 4.47 -14.66 2.46
CA ALA A 135 5.70 -14.18 3.09
C ALA A 135 5.63 -12.71 3.50
N VAL A 136 4.99 -11.85 2.69
CA VAL A 136 4.80 -10.43 3.01
C VAL A 136 3.82 -10.27 4.17
N ILE A 137 2.74 -11.03 4.18
CA ILE A 137 1.74 -11.01 5.26
C ILE A 137 2.36 -11.46 6.59
N ASP A 138 3.12 -12.55 6.57
CA ASP A 138 3.81 -13.06 7.76
C ASP A 138 4.85 -12.04 8.30
N TRP A 139 5.62 -11.42 7.38
CA TRP A 139 6.56 -10.37 7.76
C TRP A 139 5.85 -9.16 8.37
N ALA A 140 4.76 -8.70 7.77
CA ALA A 140 3.99 -7.56 8.26
C ALA A 140 3.33 -7.84 9.62
N ALA A 141 2.83 -9.06 9.84
CA ALA A 141 2.29 -9.47 11.15
C ALA A 141 3.35 -9.38 12.26
N GLY A 142 4.60 -9.75 11.95
CA GLY A 142 5.73 -9.57 12.88
C GLY A 142 6.07 -8.11 13.16
N ALA A 143 5.92 -7.23 12.17
CA ALA A 143 6.23 -5.80 12.29
C ALA A 143 5.11 -4.98 12.98
N LEU A 144 3.84 -5.37 12.76
CA LEU A 144 2.67 -4.69 13.33
C LEU A 144 2.25 -5.25 14.70
N GLY A 145 2.87 -6.35 15.14
CA GLY A 145 2.61 -7.01 16.41
C GLY A 145 1.54 -8.11 16.33
N PRO A 146 1.70 -9.21 17.08
CA PRO A 146 0.79 -10.35 17.03
C PRO A 146 -0.59 -10.08 17.65
N GLU A 147 -0.70 -9.17 18.61
CA GLU A 147 -1.96 -8.88 19.32
C GLU A 147 -2.99 -8.24 18.38
N VAL A 148 -2.57 -7.36 17.49
CA VAL A 148 -3.46 -6.71 16.52
C VAL A 148 -4.01 -7.68 15.48
N SER A 149 -3.26 -8.70 15.08
CA SER A 149 -3.71 -9.66 14.07
C SER A 149 -4.76 -10.66 14.57
N ALA A 150 -4.76 -11.01 15.86
CA ALA A 150 -5.71 -11.96 16.44
C ALA A 150 -7.10 -11.31 16.65
N GLU A 151 -7.14 -10.12 17.23
CA GLU A 151 -8.40 -9.40 17.50
C GLU A 151 -9.09 -8.94 16.21
N ILE A 152 -8.32 -8.54 15.19
CA ILE A 152 -8.88 -8.17 13.89
C ILE A 152 -9.42 -9.40 13.15
N SER A 153 -8.76 -10.54 13.24
CA SER A 153 -9.24 -11.80 12.65
C SER A 153 -10.58 -12.21 13.22
N ASP A 154 -10.76 -12.08 14.54
CA ASP A 154 -12.02 -12.38 15.22
C ASP A 154 -13.14 -11.37 14.86
N ALA A 155 -12.81 -10.08 14.75
CA ALA A 155 -13.78 -9.05 14.35
C ALA A 155 -14.24 -9.21 12.88
N LEU A 156 -13.36 -9.64 11.98
CA LEU A 156 -13.70 -9.94 10.59
C LEU A 156 -14.48 -11.26 10.46
N ALA A 157 -14.20 -12.26 11.31
CA ALA A 157 -14.95 -13.53 11.33
C ALA A 157 -16.41 -13.35 11.77
N LEU A 158 -16.70 -12.39 12.64
CA LEU A 158 -18.05 -12.05 13.07
C LEU A 158 -18.89 -11.36 11.99
N GLY A 159 -18.26 -10.71 11.00
CA GLY A 159 -18.94 -10.05 9.88
C GLY A 159 -19.33 -10.98 8.72
N SER A 160 -18.81 -12.19 8.68
CA SER A 160 -19.04 -13.15 7.58
C SER A 160 -20.23 -14.09 7.81
N HIS A 161 -20.98 -13.95 8.89
CA HIS A 161 -22.07 -14.88 9.27
C HIS A 161 -23.49 -14.38 9.00
N GLU A 162 -23.72 -13.24 8.34
CA GLU A 162 -25.09 -12.71 8.15
C GLU A 162 -25.67 -12.80 6.73
N ASP A 163 -25.00 -13.40 5.75
CA ASP A 163 -25.52 -13.44 4.35
C ASP A 163 -25.93 -14.84 3.84
N ASP A 164 -26.19 -15.82 4.71
CA ASP A 164 -26.74 -17.13 4.27
C ASP A 164 -28.16 -17.36 4.79
N GLU A 165 -29.10 -16.46 4.50
CA GLU A 165 -30.53 -16.80 4.52
C GLU A 165 -31.02 -17.12 3.10
N SER A 166 -31.06 -18.42 2.86
CA SER A 166 -31.69 -19.13 1.75
C SER A 166 -33.05 -18.54 1.35
N ILE A 167 -33.10 -17.94 0.15
CA ILE A 167 -34.36 -17.75 -0.56
C ILE A 167 -34.66 -19.04 -1.31
N SER A 168 -35.47 -19.92 -0.74
CA SER A 168 -36.11 -21.00 -1.45
C SER A 168 -37.18 -20.45 -2.40
N PRO A 169 -37.23 -20.83 -3.67
CA PRO A 169 -38.38 -20.51 -4.53
C PRO A 169 -39.54 -21.38 -4.14
N LYS A 170 -40.65 -20.76 -3.73
CA LYS A 170 -41.95 -21.45 -3.67
C LYS A 170 -42.47 -21.64 -5.07
N GLU A 171 -42.69 -22.91 -5.42
CA GLU A 171 -43.50 -23.32 -6.55
C GLU A 171 -44.96 -22.83 -6.43
N ALA A 172 -45.50 -22.27 -7.49
CA ALA A 172 -46.89 -22.27 -7.89
C ALA A 172 -46.98 -22.02 -9.40
#